data_f3237a01a7113558d57180bab7b2e148
#
_entry.id   f3237a01a7113558d57180bab7b2e148
#
_cell.length_a   1.000
_cell.length_b   1.000
_cell.length_c   1.000
_cell.angle_alpha   90.00
_cell.angle_beta   90.00
_cell.angle_gamma   90.00
#
_symmetry.space_group_name_H-M   'P 1'
#
loop_
_entity.id
_entity.type
_entity.pdbx_description
1 polymer ?
#
loop_
_entity_poly.entity_id
_entity_poly.type
_entity_poly.pdbx_seq_one_letter_code
_entity_poly.pdbx_strand_id
1 'polypeptide(L)'
;MERFVWQLPALISLLASLTGLSAGARAETRPRYGGRLTVEIHDAITLTDPAVWPPQLVPLVYDSLVKLDERGVPLPALAVSWQHDPENKRWEFRLRPGVKFHDGSPLNAAAAAACLKGWSTITAAGDDVVVVQTETPAPDLPARLTGPGNAILRRGADGVTTGSGPFRIAEWQPGRRALLAANDDYWSGRPYLDEIEVQMGRSPRDQAIDLELGKADLVELTPDDARRASQRGARTWVSSPAELLALVFERGRAAVDDARLRQAVALSIDRGAIHNVLLLKQGESTGALLPAWLTGYAFLFPAQRDLERARQKAAFLPKSGMRITLAYDAGDPLARPIAERIALNAREAGVIVQVAPGGGADVRLVRVPVRSFDPAQALAAYAAAFGMPPFKAPPISFPEANLHAEQKLLEDSRIIPLFHLPQVVGLGSRVRNWNPEPWGDWRLDGIWLDARRP
;
A
#
# COMPACT_ATOMS: atom_id res chain seq x y z
N MET A 1 -58.96 -57.48 -47.31
CA MET A 1 -58.73 -58.77 -46.63
C MET A 1 -57.47 -58.63 -45.80
N GLU A 2 -57.71 -58.71 -44.53
CA GLU A 2 -56.95 -59.34 -43.48
C GLU A 2 -55.80 -58.53 -42.94
N ARG A 3 -55.67 -58.31 -41.71
CA ARG A 3 -56.15 -58.66 -40.40
C ARG A 3 -55.38 -57.79 -39.40
N PHE A 4 -56.14 -57.16 -38.56
CA PHE A 4 -55.63 -56.49 -37.31
C PHE A 4 -54.98 -57.49 -36.37
N VAL A 5 -53.82 -57.22 -35.90
CA VAL A 5 -53.26 -57.79 -34.64
C VAL A 5 -52.78 -56.66 -33.73
N TRP A 6 -53.49 -56.54 -32.60
CA TRP A 6 -53.09 -55.69 -31.49
C TRP A 6 -51.91 -56.29 -30.74
N GLN A 7 -50.90 -55.55 -30.56
CA GLN A 7 -49.94 -55.81 -29.44
C GLN A 7 -49.74 -54.56 -28.63
N LEU A 8 -50.15 -54.64 -27.37
CA LEU A 8 -49.80 -53.67 -26.31
C LEU A 8 -48.30 -53.73 -26.02
N PRO A 9 -47.62 -52.60 -25.90
CA PRO A 9 -46.34 -52.60 -25.23
C PRO A 9 -46.49 -52.32 -23.76
N ALA A 10 -45.82 -53.17 -22.99
CA ALA A 10 -45.67 -53.10 -21.57
C ALA A 10 -45.14 -51.75 -21.06
N LEU A 11 -45.80 -51.20 -20.03
CA LEU A 11 -45.27 -50.11 -19.24
C LEU A 11 -44.01 -50.57 -18.49
N ILE A 12 -42.86 -50.19 -18.98
CA ILE A 12 -41.61 -50.26 -18.22
C ILE A 12 -41.55 -49.01 -17.36
N SER A 13 -41.80 -49.15 -16.05
CA SER A 13 -41.58 -48.13 -15.05
C SER A 13 -40.10 -47.84 -14.97
N LEU A 14 -39.65 -46.75 -15.57
CA LEU A 14 -38.32 -46.20 -15.35
C LEU A 14 -38.35 -45.39 -14.05
N LEU A 15 -38.09 -46.02 -12.93
CA LEU A 15 -37.69 -45.33 -11.72
C LEU A 15 -36.32 -44.70 -11.95
N ALA A 16 -36.32 -43.48 -12.43
CA ALA A 16 -35.14 -42.66 -12.41
C ALA A 16 -34.80 -42.34 -10.95
N SER A 17 -33.81 -43.02 -10.45
CA SER A 17 -33.14 -42.67 -9.20
C SER A 17 -32.59 -41.25 -9.35
N LEU A 18 -33.34 -40.24 -8.87
CA LEU A 18 -32.84 -38.93 -8.51
C LEU A 18 -31.86 -39.10 -7.33
N THR A 19 -30.64 -39.53 -7.60
CA THR A 19 -29.54 -39.24 -6.71
C THR A 19 -29.34 -37.73 -6.79
N GLY A 20 -29.96 -37.02 -5.91
CA GLY A 20 -29.72 -35.61 -5.68
C GLY A 20 -28.24 -35.41 -5.45
N LEU A 21 -27.54 -34.83 -6.45
CA LEU A 21 -26.38 -34.03 -6.16
C LEU A 21 -26.88 -32.86 -5.31
N SER A 22 -26.89 -33.06 -3.99
CA SER A 22 -26.82 -31.97 -3.05
C SER A 22 -25.47 -31.31 -3.32
N ALA A 23 -25.41 -30.41 -4.31
CA ALA A 23 -24.46 -29.33 -4.29
C ALA A 23 -24.61 -28.71 -2.91
N GLY A 24 -23.70 -29.04 -2.01
CA GLY A 24 -23.67 -28.42 -0.70
C GLY A 24 -23.56 -26.93 -0.95
N ALA A 25 -24.69 -26.25 -0.94
CA ALA A 25 -24.72 -24.83 -0.75
C ALA A 25 -23.90 -24.62 0.53
N ARG A 26 -22.64 -24.21 0.39
CA ARG A 26 -21.90 -23.66 1.50
C ARG A 26 -22.79 -22.54 1.99
N ALA A 27 -23.51 -22.77 3.07
CA ALA A 27 -24.22 -21.73 3.75
C ALA A 27 -23.17 -20.67 4.04
N GLU A 28 -23.24 -19.53 3.35
CA GLU A 28 -22.48 -18.35 3.71
C GLU A 28 -22.85 -18.11 5.16
N THR A 29 -21.88 -18.35 6.03
CA THR A 29 -22.11 -18.17 7.46
C THR A 29 -22.36 -16.68 7.64
N ARG A 30 -23.51 -16.35 8.25
CA ARG A 30 -23.89 -14.96 8.48
C ARG A 30 -22.81 -14.26 9.29
N PRO A 31 -22.50 -12.98 8.99
CA PRO A 31 -21.56 -12.20 9.78
C PRO A 31 -21.91 -12.28 11.27
N ARG A 32 -20.90 -12.41 12.10
CA ARG A 32 -21.03 -12.50 13.55
C ARG A 32 -20.30 -11.34 14.19
N TYR A 33 -20.93 -10.78 15.21
CA TYR A 33 -20.26 -9.81 16.07
C TYR A 33 -19.40 -10.53 17.09
N GLY A 34 -18.27 -9.92 17.43
CA GLY A 34 -17.40 -10.36 18.50
C GLY A 34 -16.04 -10.86 18.06
N GLY A 35 -15.20 -11.05 19.05
CA GLY A 35 -13.88 -11.61 18.90
C GLY A 35 -12.77 -10.60 18.64
N ARG A 36 -11.53 -11.08 18.79
CA ARG A 36 -10.30 -10.33 18.58
C ARG A 36 -9.57 -10.86 17.36
N LEU A 37 -9.25 -9.96 16.42
CA LEU A 37 -8.36 -10.21 15.29
C LEU A 37 -6.92 -9.89 15.71
N THR A 38 -5.99 -10.82 15.51
CA THR A 38 -4.56 -10.58 15.73
C THR A 38 -3.87 -10.29 14.40
N VAL A 39 -3.33 -9.09 14.27
CA VAL A 39 -2.60 -8.61 13.11
C VAL A 39 -1.13 -8.47 13.48
N GLU A 40 -0.22 -9.01 12.67
CA GLU A 40 1.20 -8.80 12.84
C GLU A 40 1.76 -8.03 11.65
N ILE A 41 2.59 -7.02 11.96
CA ILE A 41 3.25 -6.19 10.97
C ILE A 41 4.75 -6.09 11.26
N HIS A 42 5.52 -5.86 10.20
CA HIS A 42 6.96 -5.63 10.32
C HIS A 42 7.29 -4.27 10.91
N ASP A 43 6.54 -3.24 10.53
CA ASP A 43 6.76 -1.87 10.97
C ASP A 43 6.61 -1.71 12.49
N ALA A 44 7.51 -0.95 13.09
CA ALA A 44 7.48 -0.58 14.51
C ALA A 44 6.94 0.86 14.66
N ILE A 45 5.62 1.01 14.78
CA ILE A 45 4.97 2.31 14.87
C ILE A 45 5.15 2.87 16.28
N THR A 46 5.85 4.00 16.41
CA THR A 46 6.15 4.61 17.72
C THR A 46 5.27 5.79 18.08
N LEU A 47 4.57 6.38 17.12
CA LEU A 47 3.71 7.55 17.29
C LEU A 47 2.28 7.21 16.84
N THR A 48 1.29 7.85 17.48
CA THR A 48 -0.11 7.72 17.08
C THR A 48 -0.51 8.62 15.90
N ASP A 49 0.43 9.40 15.35
CA ASP A 49 0.19 10.26 14.17
C ASP A 49 -0.04 9.42 12.90
N PRO A 50 -1.20 9.53 12.24
CA PRO A 50 -1.51 8.73 11.05
C PRO A 50 -0.55 8.94 9.87
N ALA A 51 0.16 10.07 9.82
CA ALA A 51 1.13 10.34 8.76
C ALA A 51 2.32 9.35 8.73
N VAL A 52 2.62 8.71 9.87
CA VAL A 52 3.70 7.71 9.99
C VAL A 52 3.20 6.27 10.07
N TRP A 53 1.89 6.05 10.04
CA TRP A 53 1.31 4.71 10.05
C TRP A 53 1.38 4.05 8.68
N PRO A 54 1.44 2.72 8.62
CA PRO A 54 1.13 1.98 7.40
C PRO A 54 -0.26 2.39 6.88
N PRO A 55 -0.39 2.74 5.59
CA PRO A 55 -1.65 3.27 5.04
C PRO A 55 -2.86 2.39 5.33
N GLN A 56 -2.68 1.07 5.31
CA GLN A 56 -3.74 0.08 5.55
C GLN A 56 -4.32 0.09 6.97
N LEU A 57 -3.60 0.65 7.95
CA LEU A 57 -4.06 0.75 9.34
C LEU A 57 -4.71 2.10 9.68
N VAL A 58 -4.45 3.14 8.89
CA VAL A 58 -4.97 4.50 9.15
C VAL A 58 -6.49 4.53 9.21
N PRO A 59 -7.23 3.91 8.26
CA PRO A 59 -8.70 3.95 8.24
C PRO A 59 -9.37 3.24 9.42
N LEU A 60 -8.62 2.44 10.19
CA LEU A 60 -9.16 1.79 11.38
C LEU A 60 -9.47 2.79 12.50
N VAL A 61 -8.68 3.85 12.60
CA VAL A 61 -8.78 4.81 13.71
C VAL A 61 -9.21 6.19 13.22
N TYR A 62 -8.84 6.56 12.00
CA TYR A 62 -9.01 7.91 11.47
C TYR A 62 -9.82 7.91 10.19
N ASP A 63 -10.88 8.71 10.16
CA ASP A 63 -11.58 9.00 8.90
C ASP A 63 -10.94 10.19 8.17
N SER A 64 -11.24 10.29 6.89
CA SER A 64 -11.00 11.47 6.05
C SER A 64 -12.32 12.11 5.62
N LEU A 65 -12.27 13.30 5.03
CA LEU A 65 -13.50 13.94 4.49
C LEU A 65 -14.12 13.09 3.39
N VAL A 66 -13.28 12.46 2.58
CA VAL A 66 -13.64 11.70 1.39
C VAL A 66 -12.87 10.38 1.39
N LYS A 67 -13.42 9.32 0.85
CA LYS A 67 -12.71 8.05 0.57
C LYS A 67 -12.67 7.78 -0.94
N LEU A 68 -11.88 6.84 -1.39
CA LEU A 68 -11.86 6.42 -2.80
C LEU A 68 -12.55 5.07 -2.97
N ASP A 69 -13.13 4.84 -4.15
CA ASP A 69 -13.55 3.52 -4.58
C ASP A 69 -12.37 2.74 -5.23
N GLU A 70 -12.63 1.53 -5.69
CA GLU A 70 -11.65 0.65 -6.37
C GLU A 70 -11.06 1.24 -7.65
N ARG A 71 -11.61 2.34 -8.16
CA ARG A 71 -11.16 3.03 -9.37
C ARG A 71 -10.48 4.37 -9.04
N GLY A 72 -10.31 4.69 -7.76
CA GLY A 72 -9.78 5.97 -7.32
C GLY A 72 -10.79 7.13 -7.42
N VAL A 73 -12.09 6.85 -7.57
CA VAL A 73 -13.14 7.88 -7.62
C VAL A 73 -13.53 8.29 -6.22
N PRO A 74 -13.58 9.60 -5.92
CA PRO A 74 -13.97 10.11 -4.62
C PRO A 74 -15.42 9.73 -4.24
N LEU A 75 -15.59 9.14 -3.07
CA LEU A 75 -16.85 8.79 -2.45
C LEU A 75 -17.06 9.52 -1.12
N PRO A 76 -18.30 9.78 -0.71
CA PRO A 76 -18.63 10.36 0.59
C PRO A 76 -18.07 9.54 1.77
N ALA A 77 -17.47 10.24 2.75
CA ALA A 77 -17.07 9.70 4.04
C ALA A 77 -17.58 10.63 5.15
N LEU A 78 -16.71 11.39 5.83
CA LEU A 78 -17.17 12.42 6.78
C LEU A 78 -17.92 13.56 6.06
N ALA A 79 -17.53 13.91 4.84
CA ALA A 79 -18.31 14.77 3.98
C ALA A 79 -19.38 13.95 3.24
N VAL A 80 -20.63 14.35 3.33
CA VAL A 80 -21.75 13.71 2.62
C VAL A 80 -21.90 14.22 1.19
N SER A 81 -21.40 15.42 0.91
CA SER A 81 -21.38 16.05 -0.42
C SER A 81 -20.33 17.15 -0.47
N TRP A 82 -19.95 17.52 -1.68
CA TRP A 82 -19.08 18.68 -1.94
C TRP A 82 -19.46 19.38 -3.22
N GLN A 83 -19.10 20.66 -3.30
CA GLN A 83 -19.25 21.48 -4.49
C GLN A 83 -18.05 22.40 -4.63
N HIS A 84 -17.86 22.94 -5.82
CA HIS A 84 -16.75 23.85 -6.12
C HIS A 84 -17.23 25.03 -6.97
N ASP A 85 -16.44 26.09 -6.99
CA ASP A 85 -16.61 27.20 -7.92
C ASP A 85 -16.24 26.80 -9.36
N PRO A 86 -16.61 27.59 -10.38
CA PRO A 86 -16.29 27.28 -11.77
C PRO A 86 -14.78 27.18 -12.06
N GLU A 87 -13.95 27.81 -11.24
CA GLU A 87 -12.49 27.82 -11.39
C GLU A 87 -11.81 26.65 -10.67
N ASN A 88 -12.53 25.82 -9.93
CA ASN A 88 -11.99 24.76 -9.06
C ASN A 88 -10.96 25.27 -8.03
N LYS A 89 -11.13 26.50 -7.55
CA LYS A 89 -10.27 27.12 -6.55
C LYS A 89 -10.89 27.20 -5.16
N ARG A 90 -12.22 27.12 -5.07
CA ARG A 90 -12.97 27.12 -3.82
C ARG A 90 -13.86 25.92 -3.78
N TRP A 91 -13.63 25.07 -2.79
CA TRP A 91 -14.38 23.85 -2.52
C TRP A 91 -15.10 23.94 -1.19
N GLU A 92 -16.33 23.45 -1.13
CA GLU A 92 -17.14 23.34 0.07
C GLU A 92 -17.52 21.90 0.32
N PHE A 93 -17.17 21.38 1.50
CA PHE A 93 -17.47 20.02 1.93
C PHE A 93 -18.47 20.06 3.06
N ARG A 94 -19.66 19.51 2.83
CA ARG A 94 -20.70 19.41 3.85
C ARG A 94 -20.52 18.17 4.68
N LEU A 95 -20.33 18.35 5.99
CA LEU A 95 -20.08 17.26 6.93
C LEU A 95 -21.36 16.49 7.28
N ARG A 96 -21.16 15.23 7.62
CA ARG A 96 -22.18 14.35 8.19
C ARG A 96 -22.55 14.84 9.59
N PRO A 97 -23.85 15.01 9.89
CA PRO A 97 -24.28 15.43 11.21
C PRO A 97 -24.08 14.31 12.24
N GLY A 98 -23.82 14.70 13.50
CA GLY A 98 -23.82 13.79 14.64
C GLY A 98 -22.56 12.91 14.77
N VAL A 99 -21.55 13.06 13.93
CA VAL A 99 -20.27 12.34 14.08
C VAL A 99 -19.53 12.85 15.31
N LYS A 100 -18.92 11.89 16.04
CA LYS A 100 -18.10 12.18 17.23
C LYS A 100 -16.71 11.61 17.06
N PHE A 101 -15.75 12.25 17.69
CA PHE A 101 -14.45 11.64 17.97
C PHE A 101 -14.61 10.52 19.02
N HIS A 102 -13.60 9.64 19.12
CA HIS A 102 -13.61 8.54 20.10
C HIS A 102 -13.66 8.99 21.57
N ASP A 103 -13.33 10.27 21.86
CA ASP A 103 -13.45 10.88 23.17
C ASP A 103 -14.88 11.42 23.47
N GLY A 104 -15.83 11.20 22.54
CA GLY A 104 -17.21 11.66 22.64
C GLY A 104 -17.42 13.12 22.22
N SER A 105 -16.36 13.89 21.95
CA SER A 105 -16.50 15.27 21.49
C SER A 105 -17.07 15.35 20.06
N PRO A 106 -17.87 16.37 19.74
CA PRO A 106 -18.47 16.50 18.42
C PRO A 106 -17.41 16.80 17.35
N LEU A 107 -17.55 16.17 16.19
CA LEU A 107 -16.78 16.48 14.99
C LEU A 107 -17.55 17.53 14.20
N ASN A 108 -17.09 18.77 14.20
CA ASN A 108 -17.65 19.89 13.46
C ASN A 108 -16.67 20.43 12.41
N ALA A 109 -17.12 21.39 11.60
CA ALA A 109 -16.34 21.98 10.54
C ALA A 109 -15.04 22.64 11.01
N ALA A 110 -15.05 23.28 12.18
CA ALA A 110 -13.87 23.91 12.75
C ALA A 110 -12.81 22.86 13.14
N ALA A 111 -13.24 21.75 13.78
CA ALA A 111 -12.35 20.66 14.16
C ALA A 111 -11.76 19.97 12.91
N ALA A 112 -12.58 19.72 11.88
CA ALA A 112 -12.12 19.12 10.62
C ALA A 112 -11.16 20.05 9.87
N ALA A 113 -11.47 21.34 9.75
CA ALA A 113 -10.63 22.33 9.08
C ALA A 113 -9.23 22.44 9.73
N ALA A 114 -9.14 22.32 11.05
CA ALA A 114 -7.88 22.38 11.79
C ALA A 114 -6.93 21.18 11.51
N CYS A 115 -7.46 20.07 11.00
CA CYS A 115 -6.68 18.88 10.66
C CYS A 115 -6.04 18.93 9.28
N LEU A 116 -6.68 19.62 8.34
CA LEU A 116 -6.27 19.66 6.94
C LEU A 116 -5.04 20.55 6.76
N LYS A 117 -4.12 20.14 5.88
CA LYS A 117 -2.85 20.83 5.63
C LYS A 117 -2.54 20.90 4.14
N GLY A 118 -1.66 21.85 3.79
CA GLY A 118 -1.12 21.93 2.43
C GLY A 118 -1.97 22.74 1.44
N TRP A 119 -2.93 23.55 1.93
CA TRP A 119 -3.81 24.40 1.13
C TRP A 119 -3.67 25.87 1.54
N SER A 120 -4.01 26.81 0.63
CA SER A 120 -3.83 28.25 0.90
C SER A 120 -4.65 28.73 2.07
N THR A 121 -5.93 28.34 2.11
CA THR A 121 -6.84 28.71 3.18
C THR A 121 -7.83 27.59 3.45
N ILE A 122 -8.00 27.24 4.71
CA ILE A 122 -8.98 26.25 5.17
C ILE A 122 -9.78 26.90 6.29
N THR A 123 -11.09 26.95 6.12
CA THR A 123 -12.00 27.60 7.09
C THR A 123 -13.27 26.77 7.31
N ALA A 124 -13.95 27.04 8.41
CA ALA A 124 -15.30 26.53 8.66
C ALA A 124 -16.33 27.62 8.27
N ALA A 125 -17.37 27.21 7.56
CA ALA A 125 -18.56 28.04 7.32
C ALA A 125 -19.75 27.43 8.09
N GLY A 126 -20.03 27.96 9.25
CA GLY A 126 -20.93 27.34 10.21
C GLY A 126 -20.33 26.08 10.85
N ASP A 127 -21.22 25.22 11.37
CA ASP A 127 -20.80 24.00 12.08
C ASP A 127 -20.58 22.79 11.17
N ASP A 128 -21.11 22.83 9.95
CA ASP A 128 -21.22 21.65 9.07
C ASP A 128 -20.52 21.80 7.72
N VAL A 129 -19.89 22.95 7.39
CA VAL A 129 -19.22 23.13 6.09
C VAL A 129 -17.76 23.50 6.25
N VAL A 130 -16.87 22.67 5.69
CA VAL A 130 -15.45 22.97 5.54
C VAL A 130 -15.22 23.59 4.17
N VAL A 131 -14.55 24.74 4.14
CA VAL A 131 -14.17 25.45 2.92
C VAL A 131 -12.67 25.36 2.73
N VAL A 132 -12.26 24.87 1.56
CA VAL A 132 -10.85 24.78 1.15
C VAL A 132 -10.64 25.69 -0.05
N GLN A 133 -9.68 26.62 0.06
CA GLN A 133 -9.28 27.51 -1.04
C GLN A 133 -7.86 27.18 -1.50
N THR A 134 -7.65 27.25 -2.82
CA THR A 134 -6.37 26.98 -3.48
C THR A 134 -5.97 28.16 -4.34
N GLU A 135 -4.66 28.40 -4.47
CA GLU A 135 -4.14 29.48 -5.34
C GLU A 135 -4.32 29.15 -6.82
N THR A 136 -4.22 27.88 -7.16
CA THR A 136 -4.37 27.35 -8.52
C THR A 136 -5.58 26.41 -8.58
N PRO A 137 -6.20 26.23 -9.77
CA PRO A 137 -7.26 25.25 -9.95
C PRO A 137 -6.86 23.84 -9.45
N ALA A 138 -7.71 23.21 -8.67
CA ALA A 138 -7.50 21.88 -8.10
C ALA A 138 -8.75 20.99 -8.29
N PRO A 139 -9.02 20.54 -9.53
CA PRO A 139 -10.22 19.73 -9.83
C PRO A 139 -10.19 18.35 -9.13
N ASP A 140 -9.01 17.88 -8.74
CA ASP A 140 -8.73 16.63 -8.06
C ASP A 140 -8.68 16.74 -6.52
N LEU A 141 -9.02 17.92 -5.96
CA LEU A 141 -8.92 18.20 -4.53
C LEU A 141 -9.63 17.15 -3.65
N PRO A 142 -10.83 16.65 -3.96
CA PRO A 142 -11.45 15.60 -3.17
C PRO A 142 -10.58 14.33 -3.04
N ALA A 143 -9.99 13.86 -4.14
CA ALA A 143 -9.09 12.70 -4.10
C ALA A 143 -7.83 12.98 -3.27
N ARG A 144 -7.30 14.18 -3.33
CA ARG A 144 -6.11 14.59 -2.56
C ARG A 144 -6.34 14.64 -1.05
N LEU A 145 -7.58 14.82 -0.62
CA LEU A 145 -7.95 14.84 0.81
C LEU A 145 -8.00 13.45 1.46
N THR A 146 -7.83 12.37 0.71
CA THR A 146 -7.84 11.00 1.24
C THR A 146 -6.49 10.56 1.82
N GLY A 147 -5.41 11.30 1.56
CA GLY A 147 -4.08 10.95 2.05
C GLY A 147 -3.98 10.97 3.59
N PRO A 148 -3.10 10.14 4.18
CA PRO A 148 -2.95 10.03 5.64
C PRO A 148 -2.68 11.35 6.36
N GLY A 149 -2.03 12.31 5.70
CA GLY A 149 -1.76 13.64 6.22
C GLY A 149 -2.99 14.54 6.38
N ASN A 150 -4.14 14.16 5.78
CA ASN A 150 -5.43 14.84 5.86
C ASN A 150 -6.45 14.05 6.71
N ALA A 151 -6.00 13.05 7.46
CA ALA A 151 -6.84 12.32 8.40
C ALA A 151 -7.38 13.26 9.48
N ILE A 152 -8.66 13.12 9.80
CA ILE A 152 -9.34 13.96 10.79
C ILE A 152 -9.08 13.40 12.19
N LEU A 153 -8.45 14.20 13.04
CA LEU A 153 -7.99 13.77 14.36
C LEU A 153 -8.02 14.91 15.39
N ARG A 154 -8.02 14.55 16.66
CA ARG A 154 -7.70 15.45 17.77
C ARG A 154 -6.44 14.95 18.50
N ARG A 155 -5.63 15.88 19.00
CA ARG A 155 -4.50 15.55 19.89
C ARG A 155 -4.93 15.73 21.33
N GLY A 156 -4.80 14.69 22.14
CA GLY A 156 -4.95 14.74 23.58
C GLY A 156 -3.79 15.49 24.24
N ALA A 157 -3.98 15.88 25.49
CA ALA A 157 -2.93 16.50 26.29
C ALA A 157 -1.73 15.56 26.57
N ASP A 158 -1.97 14.26 26.51
CA ASP A 158 -0.99 13.17 26.62
C ASP A 158 -0.22 12.88 25.31
N GLY A 159 -0.53 13.63 24.25
CA GLY A 159 0.06 13.44 22.92
C GLY A 159 -0.55 12.30 22.10
N VAL A 160 -1.48 11.54 22.66
CA VAL A 160 -2.22 10.49 21.93
C VAL A 160 -3.24 11.15 21.01
N THR A 161 -3.33 10.66 19.79
CA THR A 161 -4.30 11.17 18.83
C THR A 161 -5.60 10.34 18.87
N THR A 162 -6.71 11.03 18.73
CA THR A 162 -8.07 10.48 18.74
C THR A 162 -8.72 10.72 17.40
N GLY A 163 -9.25 9.67 16.77
CA GLY A 163 -9.95 9.72 15.49
C GLY A 163 -11.47 9.59 15.65
N SER A 164 -12.15 9.34 14.54
CA SER A 164 -13.58 9.06 14.44
C SER A 164 -13.91 7.74 13.75
N GLY A 165 -12.87 6.93 13.47
CA GLY A 165 -12.95 5.68 12.72
C GLY A 165 -13.69 4.55 13.43
N PRO A 166 -13.77 3.35 12.79
CA PRO A 166 -14.50 2.19 13.31
C PRO A 166 -13.90 1.60 14.58
N PHE A 167 -12.63 1.88 14.86
CA PHE A 167 -11.95 1.40 16.09
C PHE A 167 -11.26 2.57 16.79
N ARG A 168 -11.21 2.52 18.12
CA ARG A 168 -10.47 3.46 18.97
C ARG A 168 -9.25 2.81 19.59
N ILE A 169 -8.18 3.57 19.80
CA ILE A 169 -6.99 3.09 20.51
C ILE A 169 -7.36 2.88 21.99
N ALA A 170 -7.38 1.61 22.43
CA ALA A 170 -7.64 1.24 23.82
C ALA A 170 -6.34 1.09 24.61
N GLU A 171 -5.29 0.52 24.00
CA GLU A 171 -3.95 0.41 24.57
C GLU A 171 -2.91 0.75 23.52
N TRP A 172 -1.86 1.44 23.94
CA TRP A 172 -0.76 1.81 23.06
C TRP A 172 0.60 1.53 23.71
N GLN A 173 1.37 0.65 23.11
CA GLN A 173 2.75 0.35 23.47
C GLN A 173 3.64 0.66 22.26
N PRO A 174 4.33 1.81 22.25
CA PRO A 174 5.10 2.28 21.08
C PRO A 174 6.04 1.21 20.52
N GLY A 175 5.97 0.98 19.23
CA GLY A 175 6.81 0.03 18.50
C GLY A 175 6.58 -1.45 18.81
N ARG A 176 5.59 -1.80 19.65
CA ARG A 176 5.35 -3.19 20.08
C ARG A 176 3.93 -3.67 19.86
N ARG A 177 2.94 -2.92 20.35
CA ARG A 177 1.56 -3.40 20.36
C ARG A 177 0.57 -2.23 20.41
N ALA A 178 -0.51 -2.35 19.65
CA ALA A 178 -1.71 -1.55 19.84
C ALA A 178 -2.92 -2.47 20.03
N LEU A 179 -3.80 -2.12 20.97
CA LEU A 179 -5.13 -2.73 21.07
C LEU A 179 -6.14 -1.69 20.63
N LEU A 180 -6.86 -2.01 19.57
CA LEU A 180 -7.92 -1.20 19.00
C LEU A 180 -9.26 -1.82 19.38
N ALA A 181 -10.12 -1.09 20.09
CA ALA A 181 -11.47 -1.54 20.47
C ALA A 181 -12.52 -0.97 19.52
N ALA A 182 -13.56 -1.73 19.25
CA ALA A 182 -14.67 -1.29 18.40
C ALA A 182 -15.27 0.05 18.88
N ASN A 183 -15.61 0.89 17.94
CA ASN A 183 -16.40 2.10 18.15
C ASN A 183 -17.88 1.76 17.94
N ASP A 184 -18.62 1.57 19.02
CA ASP A 184 -20.03 1.20 18.97
C ASP A 184 -20.90 2.28 18.30
N ASP A 185 -20.47 3.55 18.39
CA ASP A 185 -21.15 4.71 17.83
C ASP A 185 -20.62 5.12 16.43
N TYR A 186 -19.89 4.22 15.74
CA TYR A 186 -19.33 4.55 14.45
C TYR A 186 -20.44 4.92 13.43
N TRP A 187 -20.25 6.06 12.78
CA TRP A 187 -21.26 6.66 11.89
C TRP A 187 -21.67 5.77 10.70
N SER A 188 -20.80 4.84 10.28
CA SER A 188 -21.09 3.89 9.19
C SER A 188 -21.56 2.52 9.70
N GLY A 189 -21.80 2.39 10.99
CA GLY A 189 -22.21 1.15 11.66
C GLY A 189 -21.05 0.50 12.44
N ARG A 190 -21.40 -0.14 13.57
CA ARG A 190 -20.44 -0.84 14.40
C ARG A 190 -19.70 -1.92 13.61
N PRO A 191 -18.35 -2.01 13.69
CA PRO A 191 -17.61 -3.11 13.08
C PRO A 191 -17.99 -4.45 13.71
N TYR A 192 -17.81 -5.55 12.97
CA TYR A 192 -18.13 -6.90 13.48
C TYR A 192 -17.19 -7.37 14.59
N LEU A 193 -15.92 -7.00 14.53
CA LEU A 193 -14.93 -7.34 15.55
C LEU A 193 -15.12 -6.49 16.80
N ASP A 194 -14.86 -7.06 17.98
CA ASP A 194 -14.78 -6.30 19.23
C ASP A 194 -13.43 -5.59 19.33
N GLU A 195 -12.36 -6.27 18.90
CA GLU A 195 -10.99 -5.77 19.04
C GLU A 195 -10.11 -6.18 17.87
N ILE A 196 -9.13 -5.33 17.57
CA ILE A 196 -7.99 -5.65 16.73
C ILE A 196 -6.73 -5.45 17.56
N GLU A 197 -5.92 -6.51 17.71
CA GLU A 197 -4.60 -6.44 18.31
C GLU A 197 -3.55 -6.37 17.20
N VAL A 198 -2.84 -5.25 17.12
CA VAL A 198 -1.73 -5.05 16.18
C VAL A 198 -0.42 -5.28 16.91
N GLN A 199 0.29 -6.34 16.56
CA GLN A 199 1.64 -6.64 17.03
C GLN A 199 2.65 -6.10 16.04
N MET A 200 3.56 -5.25 16.49
CA MET A 200 4.49 -4.47 15.67
C MET A 200 5.92 -4.99 15.78
N GLY A 201 6.78 -4.67 14.81
CA GLY A 201 8.18 -5.05 14.82
C GLY A 201 8.41 -6.57 14.72
N ARG A 202 7.45 -7.30 14.16
CA ARG A 202 7.53 -8.76 14.02
C ARG A 202 8.39 -9.13 12.83
N SER A 203 9.34 -10.04 13.01
CA SER A 203 10.12 -10.52 11.87
C SER A 203 9.23 -11.30 10.90
N PRO A 204 9.47 -11.25 9.58
CA PRO A 204 8.67 -12.03 8.61
C PRO A 204 8.64 -13.53 8.91
N ARG A 205 9.74 -14.07 9.46
CA ARG A 205 9.80 -15.47 9.89
C ARG A 205 8.86 -15.78 11.06
N ASP A 206 8.82 -14.90 12.08
CA ASP A 206 7.93 -15.09 13.22
C ASP A 206 6.48 -14.98 12.79
N GLN A 207 6.16 -14.00 11.93
CA GLN A 207 4.82 -13.82 11.35
C GLN A 207 4.36 -15.08 10.59
N ALA A 208 5.21 -15.68 9.76
CA ALA A 208 4.88 -16.90 9.04
C ALA A 208 4.62 -18.09 10.00
N ILE A 209 5.42 -18.20 11.06
CA ILE A 209 5.26 -19.25 12.10
C ILE A 209 3.96 -19.01 12.89
N ASP A 210 3.70 -17.78 13.30
CA ASP A 210 2.51 -17.47 14.12
C ASP A 210 1.20 -17.64 13.32
N LEU A 211 1.23 -17.39 12.01
CA LEU A 211 0.12 -17.75 11.11
C LEU A 211 -0.11 -19.28 11.08
N GLU A 212 0.96 -20.07 10.90
CA GLU A 212 0.87 -21.54 10.86
C GLU A 212 0.35 -22.12 12.18
N LEU A 213 0.75 -21.54 13.30
CA LEU A 213 0.31 -21.95 14.63
C LEU A 213 -1.08 -21.42 15.01
N GLY A 214 -1.71 -20.60 14.16
CA GLY A 214 -2.99 -19.96 14.42
C GLY A 214 -2.96 -18.94 15.56
N LYS A 215 -1.79 -18.38 15.87
CA LYS A 215 -1.61 -17.30 16.85
C LYS A 215 -1.88 -15.93 16.23
N ALA A 216 -1.58 -15.75 14.96
CA ALA A 216 -1.90 -14.57 14.16
C ALA A 216 -2.98 -14.89 13.12
N ASP A 217 -3.83 -13.90 12.84
CA ASP A 217 -4.91 -14.01 11.86
C ASP A 217 -4.58 -13.33 10.54
N LEU A 218 -3.71 -12.33 10.60
CA LEU A 218 -3.33 -11.49 9.47
C LEU A 218 -1.85 -11.15 9.61
N VAL A 219 -1.05 -11.51 8.61
CA VAL A 219 0.41 -11.35 8.63
C VAL A 219 0.94 -10.90 7.28
N GLU A 220 2.06 -10.19 7.29
CA GLU A 220 2.81 -9.85 6.08
C GLU A 220 3.78 -10.99 5.75
N LEU A 221 3.77 -11.46 4.50
CA LEU A 221 4.58 -12.58 4.06
C LEU A 221 5.60 -12.17 3.00
N THR A 222 6.78 -12.80 3.05
CA THR A 222 7.68 -12.75 1.89
C THR A 222 7.12 -13.62 0.75
N PRO A 223 7.56 -13.43 -0.51
CA PRO A 223 7.16 -14.29 -1.62
C PRO A 223 7.38 -15.78 -1.37
N ASP A 224 8.47 -16.14 -0.70
CA ASP A 224 8.80 -17.52 -0.39
C ASP A 224 7.94 -18.08 0.74
N ASP A 225 7.67 -17.29 1.79
CA ASP A 225 6.76 -17.68 2.88
C ASP A 225 5.34 -17.84 2.37
N ALA A 226 4.86 -16.95 1.50
CA ALA A 226 3.55 -17.05 0.89
C ALA A 226 3.39 -18.33 0.06
N ARG A 227 4.42 -18.67 -0.73
CA ARG A 227 4.43 -19.92 -1.49
C ARG A 227 4.35 -21.14 -0.56
N ARG A 228 5.15 -21.15 0.52
CA ARG A 228 5.12 -22.24 1.53
C ARG A 228 3.78 -22.32 2.25
N ALA A 229 3.24 -21.19 2.68
CA ALA A 229 1.94 -21.12 3.34
C ALA A 229 0.81 -21.64 2.44
N SER A 230 0.79 -21.23 1.16
CA SER A 230 -0.19 -21.72 0.17
C SER A 230 -0.07 -23.22 -0.07
N GLN A 231 1.15 -23.78 -0.15
CA GLN A 231 1.36 -25.22 -0.28
C GLN A 231 0.84 -26.03 0.92
N ARG A 232 0.75 -25.41 2.10
CA ARG A 232 0.16 -25.98 3.31
C ARG A 232 -1.33 -25.70 3.49
N GLY A 233 -1.94 -25.08 2.47
CA GLY A 233 -3.37 -24.78 2.46
C GLY A 233 -3.77 -23.48 3.17
N ALA A 234 -2.82 -22.64 3.59
CA ALA A 234 -3.13 -21.32 4.11
C ALA A 234 -3.64 -20.41 2.97
N ARG A 235 -4.56 -19.52 3.33
CA ARG A 235 -5.05 -18.51 2.39
C ARG A 235 -4.04 -17.37 2.32
N THR A 236 -3.70 -16.97 1.10
CA THR A 236 -2.84 -15.81 0.85
C THR A 236 -3.54 -14.85 -0.10
N TRP A 237 -3.24 -13.57 0.05
CA TRP A 237 -3.68 -12.51 -0.85
C TRP A 237 -2.48 -11.69 -1.31
N VAL A 238 -2.53 -11.24 -2.56
CA VAL A 238 -1.47 -10.44 -3.18
C VAL A 238 -2.12 -9.20 -3.78
N SER A 239 -1.63 -8.02 -3.40
CA SER A 239 -2.11 -6.75 -3.94
C SER A 239 -1.62 -6.51 -5.37
N SER A 240 -2.15 -5.47 -6.01
CA SER A 240 -1.44 -4.82 -7.11
C SER A 240 -0.09 -4.30 -6.62
N PRO A 241 0.94 -4.21 -7.49
CA PRO A 241 2.24 -3.67 -7.11
C PRO A 241 2.11 -2.22 -6.65
N ALA A 242 2.27 -1.97 -5.37
CA ALA A 242 2.06 -0.67 -4.72
C ALA A 242 3.28 -0.14 -3.95
N GLU A 243 4.42 -0.83 -4.02
CA GLU A 243 5.66 -0.39 -3.39
C GLU A 243 6.79 -0.31 -4.41
N LEU A 244 7.47 0.82 -4.47
CA LEU A 244 8.65 0.99 -5.29
C LEU A 244 9.90 0.52 -4.54
N LEU A 245 10.63 -0.44 -5.10
CA LEU A 245 11.99 -0.78 -4.73
C LEU A 245 12.96 -0.06 -5.67
N ALA A 246 13.85 0.77 -5.12
CA ALA A 246 14.77 1.57 -5.90
C ALA A 246 16.16 1.69 -5.26
N LEU A 247 17.18 1.99 -6.09
CA LEU A 247 18.46 2.51 -5.62
C LEU A 247 18.41 4.04 -5.61
N VAL A 248 18.90 4.64 -4.53
CA VAL A 248 19.02 6.09 -4.38
C VAL A 248 20.47 6.44 -4.09
N PHE A 249 21.09 7.23 -4.98
CA PHE A 249 22.46 7.72 -4.84
C PHE A 249 22.47 8.99 -4.00
N GLU A 250 23.24 8.98 -2.92
CA GLU A 250 23.31 10.08 -1.98
C GLU A 250 23.96 11.32 -2.59
N ARG A 251 23.41 12.50 -2.29
CA ARG A 251 23.99 13.77 -2.71
C ARG A 251 25.18 14.16 -1.84
N GLY A 252 26.13 14.89 -2.42
CA GLY A 252 27.33 15.34 -1.71
C GLY A 252 28.35 14.23 -1.40
N ARG A 253 28.20 13.06 -2.04
CA ARG A 253 29.17 11.96 -1.97
C ARG A 253 29.99 11.93 -3.26
N ALA A 254 31.25 12.35 -3.21
CA ALA A 254 32.14 12.44 -4.35
C ALA A 254 32.24 11.16 -5.17
N ALA A 255 32.18 9.98 -4.48
CA ALA A 255 32.24 8.68 -5.12
C ALA A 255 31.10 8.44 -6.14
N VAL A 256 29.92 9.05 -5.93
CA VAL A 256 28.73 8.83 -6.77
C VAL A 256 28.23 10.10 -7.48
N ASP A 257 29.03 11.18 -7.51
CA ASP A 257 28.66 12.41 -8.22
C ASP A 257 28.79 12.28 -9.75
N ASP A 258 29.62 11.37 -10.23
CA ASP A 258 29.74 11.12 -11.68
C ASP A 258 28.50 10.36 -12.21
N ALA A 259 27.77 11.00 -13.12
CA ALA A 259 26.59 10.40 -13.75
C ALA A 259 26.92 9.12 -14.54
N ARG A 260 28.16 9.00 -15.07
CA ARG A 260 28.58 7.79 -15.79
C ARG A 260 28.64 6.57 -14.86
N LEU A 261 29.06 6.76 -13.61
CA LEU A 261 29.03 5.71 -12.60
C LEU A 261 27.60 5.22 -12.33
N ARG A 262 26.69 6.17 -12.07
CA ARG A 262 25.29 5.85 -11.80
C ARG A 262 24.63 5.13 -12.99
N GLN A 263 24.90 5.59 -14.20
CA GLN A 263 24.44 4.94 -15.43
C GLN A 263 25.06 3.54 -15.62
N ALA A 264 26.34 3.36 -15.32
CA ALA A 264 26.99 2.05 -15.40
C ALA A 264 26.34 1.05 -14.45
N VAL A 265 26.05 1.47 -13.21
CA VAL A 265 25.30 0.64 -12.24
C VAL A 265 23.91 0.33 -12.77
N ALA A 266 23.15 1.34 -13.23
CA ALA A 266 21.77 1.16 -13.71
C ALA A 266 21.66 0.16 -14.86
N LEU A 267 22.59 0.26 -15.85
CA LEU A 267 22.65 -0.60 -17.03
C LEU A 267 23.16 -2.02 -16.74
N SER A 268 23.92 -2.22 -15.66
CA SER A 268 24.45 -3.52 -15.29
C SER A 268 23.41 -4.45 -14.64
N ILE A 269 22.36 -3.91 -14.02
CA ILE A 269 21.41 -4.66 -13.21
C ILE A 269 20.58 -5.63 -14.05
N ASP A 270 20.67 -6.91 -13.73
CA ASP A 270 19.83 -7.96 -14.31
C ASP A 270 18.55 -8.10 -13.49
N ARG A 271 17.56 -7.24 -13.82
CA ARG A 271 16.25 -7.26 -13.16
C ARG A 271 15.51 -8.57 -13.40
N GLY A 272 15.69 -9.19 -14.57
CA GLY A 272 15.05 -10.46 -14.92
C GLY A 272 15.51 -11.59 -14.00
N ALA A 273 16.82 -11.69 -13.73
CA ALA A 273 17.36 -12.70 -12.81
C ALA A 273 16.87 -12.46 -11.36
N ILE A 274 16.84 -11.21 -10.89
CA ILE A 274 16.31 -10.86 -9.56
C ILE A 274 14.82 -11.23 -9.47
N HIS A 275 14.02 -10.84 -10.44
CA HIS A 275 12.59 -11.10 -10.49
C HIS A 275 12.26 -12.60 -10.45
N ASN A 276 12.96 -13.39 -11.28
CA ASN A 276 12.69 -14.82 -11.38
C ASN A 276 13.16 -15.62 -10.16
N VAL A 277 14.29 -15.25 -9.57
CA VAL A 277 14.94 -16.07 -8.52
C VAL A 277 14.62 -15.59 -7.12
N LEU A 278 14.70 -14.28 -6.87
CA LEU A 278 14.54 -13.72 -5.53
C LEU A 278 13.09 -13.30 -5.26
N LEU A 279 12.41 -12.72 -6.25
CA LEU A 279 11.02 -12.28 -6.12
C LEU A 279 10.01 -13.35 -6.53
N LEU A 280 10.46 -14.51 -7.01
CA LEU A 280 9.61 -15.63 -7.44
C LEU A 280 8.51 -15.20 -8.42
N LYS A 281 8.85 -14.27 -9.31
CA LYS A 281 7.97 -13.63 -10.30
C LYS A 281 6.86 -12.76 -9.71
N GLN A 282 6.97 -12.37 -8.46
CA GLN A 282 6.05 -11.39 -7.87
C GLN A 282 6.51 -9.96 -8.15
N GLY A 283 5.54 -9.08 -8.35
CA GLY A 283 5.80 -7.70 -8.73
C GLY A 283 6.16 -7.50 -10.19
N GLU A 284 6.54 -6.28 -10.54
CA GLU A 284 6.83 -5.85 -11.90
C GLU A 284 8.23 -5.22 -11.96
N SER A 285 9.04 -5.67 -12.93
CA SER A 285 10.32 -5.02 -13.24
C SER A 285 10.05 -3.67 -13.91
N THR A 286 10.67 -2.60 -13.43
CA THR A 286 10.36 -1.25 -13.91
C THR A 286 11.59 -0.36 -14.03
N GLY A 287 11.51 0.62 -14.95
CA GLY A 287 12.35 1.81 -15.00
C GLY A 287 11.61 3.07 -14.56
N ALA A 288 10.30 2.98 -14.31
CA ALA A 288 9.44 4.06 -13.89
C ALA A 288 9.37 4.16 -12.35
N LEU A 289 9.16 5.39 -11.84
CA LEU A 289 8.88 5.61 -10.42
C LEU A 289 7.46 5.19 -10.05
N LEU A 290 6.50 5.49 -10.93
CA LEU A 290 5.09 5.21 -10.71
C LEU A 290 4.67 3.89 -11.37
N PRO A 291 3.80 3.10 -10.70
CA PRO A 291 3.35 1.83 -11.25
C PRO A 291 2.45 1.99 -12.47
N ALA A 292 2.43 0.98 -13.33
CA ALA A 292 1.68 0.99 -14.59
C ALA A 292 0.16 1.18 -14.38
N TRP A 293 -0.40 0.60 -13.33
CA TRP A 293 -1.83 0.72 -13.01
C TRP A 293 -2.24 2.16 -12.65
N LEU A 294 -1.30 2.99 -12.15
CA LEU A 294 -1.57 4.38 -11.77
C LEU A 294 -1.44 5.34 -12.97
N THR A 295 -0.51 5.08 -13.89
CA THR A 295 -0.15 6.04 -14.94
C THR A 295 -0.47 5.58 -16.35
N GLY A 296 -0.46 4.27 -16.60
CA GLY A 296 -0.59 3.69 -17.93
C GLY A 296 0.63 3.86 -18.84
N TYR A 297 1.63 4.65 -18.46
CA TYR A 297 2.80 4.96 -19.31
C TYR A 297 4.14 4.41 -18.79
N ALA A 298 4.16 3.59 -17.73
CA ALA A 298 5.40 3.06 -17.14
C ALA A 298 6.29 2.31 -18.16
N PHE A 299 5.71 1.76 -19.22
CA PHE A 299 6.43 1.09 -20.31
C PHE A 299 7.37 2.02 -21.10
N LEU A 300 7.21 3.35 -21.01
CA LEU A 300 8.09 4.33 -21.64
C LEU A 300 9.46 4.45 -20.95
N PHE A 301 9.62 3.86 -19.79
CA PHE A 301 10.87 3.85 -19.01
C PHE A 301 11.57 2.51 -19.16
N PRO A 302 12.65 2.41 -19.96
CA PRO A 302 13.34 1.13 -20.20
C PRO A 302 14.02 0.62 -18.92
N ALA A 303 13.83 -0.64 -18.62
CA ALA A 303 14.43 -1.34 -17.48
C ALA A 303 15.39 -2.47 -17.89
N GLN A 304 15.76 -2.53 -19.17
CA GLN A 304 16.57 -3.60 -19.72
C GLN A 304 18.04 -3.45 -19.36
N ARG A 305 18.68 -4.59 -19.12
CA ARG A 305 20.13 -4.67 -18.91
C ARG A 305 20.87 -4.42 -20.24
N ASP A 306 21.92 -3.60 -20.17
CA ASP A 306 22.86 -3.38 -21.27
C ASP A 306 24.28 -3.37 -20.70
N LEU A 307 24.88 -4.57 -20.60
CA LEU A 307 26.18 -4.74 -19.97
C LEU A 307 27.33 -4.11 -20.79
N GLU A 308 27.23 -4.12 -22.11
CA GLU A 308 28.26 -3.52 -22.98
C GLU A 308 28.30 -2.01 -22.79
N ARG A 309 27.15 -1.36 -22.81
CA ARG A 309 27.05 0.07 -22.55
C ARG A 309 27.44 0.42 -21.11
N ALA A 310 27.12 -0.45 -20.13
CA ALA A 310 27.58 -0.29 -18.75
C ALA A 310 29.11 -0.27 -18.65
N ARG A 311 29.79 -1.20 -19.32
CA ARG A 311 31.27 -1.27 -19.40
C ARG A 311 31.87 -0.03 -20.07
N GLN A 312 31.26 0.41 -21.16
CA GLN A 312 31.70 1.65 -21.85
C GLN A 312 31.63 2.87 -20.92
N LYS A 313 30.54 3.00 -20.15
CA LYS A 313 30.41 4.09 -19.15
C LYS A 313 31.46 3.97 -18.04
N ALA A 314 31.69 2.78 -17.53
CA ALA A 314 32.68 2.53 -16.49
C ALA A 314 34.13 2.75 -16.95
N ALA A 315 34.45 2.49 -18.22
CA ALA A 315 35.80 2.66 -18.77
C ALA A 315 36.32 4.11 -18.69
N PHE A 316 35.43 5.10 -18.62
CA PHE A 316 35.77 6.52 -18.47
C PHE A 316 35.90 6.97 -17.00
N LEU A 317 35.72 6.07 -16.04
CA LEU A 317 35.84 6.41 -14.63
C LEU A 317 37.27 6.27 -14.14
N PRO A 318 37.73 7.15 -13.23
CA PRO A 318 39.00 6.95 -12.55
C PRO A 318 38.96 5.69 -11.67
N LYS A 319 40.06 4.93 -11.60
CA LYS A 319 40.11 3.68 -10.80
C LYS A 319 39.68 3.88 -9.34
N SER A 320 39.95 5.04 -8.76
CA SER A 320 39.52 5.41 -7.39
C SER A 320 38.00 5.61 -7.26
N GLY A 321 37.31 5.98 -8.34
CA GLY A 321 35.85 6.19 -8.36
C GLY A 321 35.02 4.94 -8.69
N MET A 322 35.65 3.77 -8.82
CA MET A 322 34.94 2.54 -9.17
C MET A 322 34.51 1.72 -7.94
N ARG A 323 34.71 2.24 -6.73
CA ARG A 323 34.31 1.58 -5.48
C ARG A 323 33.28 2.43 -4.75
N ILE A 324 32.12 1.84 -4.48
CA ILE A 324 31.00 2.48 -3.76
C ILE A 324 30.43 1.54 -2.71
N THR A 325 29.72 2.11 -1.74
CA THR A 325 29.00 1.38 -0.70
C THR A 325 27.49 1.39 -0.96
N LEU A 326 26.83 0.25 -0.79
CA LEU A 326 25.38 0.07 -0.92
C LEU A 326 24.79 -0.34 0.42
N ALA A 327 23.97 0.52 1.01
CA ALA A 327 23.24 0.20 2.21
C ALA A 327 21.88 -0.43 1.91
N TYR A 328 21.48 -1.33 2.80
CA TYR A 328 20.16 -1.96 2.76
C TYR A 328 19.54 -2.03 4.16
N ASP A 329 18.23 -2.14 4.23
CA ASP A 329 17.51 -2.37 5.48
C ASP A 329 17.66 -3.83 5.91
N ALA A 330 18.30 -4.05 7.07
CA ALA A 330 18.48 -5.40 7.64
C ALA A 330 17.16 -6.06 8.07
N GLY A 331 16.10 -5.28 8.29
CA GLY A 331 14.78 -5.77 8.60
C GLY A 331 14.05 -6.38 7.40
N ASP A 332 14.34 -5.90 6.18
CA ASP A 332 13.78 -6.50 4.96
C ASP A 332 14.58 -7.76 4.55
N PRO A 333 13.98 -8.96 4.63
CA PRO A 333 14.68 -10.22 4.33
C PRO A 333 15.10 -10.34 2.86
N LEU A 334 14.48 -9.58 1.95
CA LEU A 334 14.83 -9.57 0.53
C LEU A 334 15.92 -8.53 0.19
N ALA A 335 16.10 -7.51 1.05
CA ALA A 335 16.99 -6.41 0.72
C ALA A 335 18.46 -6.86 0.57
N ARG A 336 18.96 -7.70 1.50
CA ARG A 336 20.34 -8.21 1.42
C ARG A 336 20.60 -9.06 0.16
N PRO A 337 19.82 -10.10 -0.16
CA PRO A 337 20.03 -10.89 -1.38
C PRO A 337 19.96 -10.05 -2.66
N ILE A 338 19.04 -9.08 -2.71
CA ILE A 338 18.92 -8.17 -3.85
C ILE A 338 20.15 -7.26 -3.95
N ALA A 339 20.61 -6.66 -2.85
CA ALA A 339 21.80 -5.81 -2.83
C ALA A 339 23.07 -6.58 -3.25
N GLU A 340 23.25 -7.80 -2.75
CA GLU A 340 24.37 -8.68 -3.14
C GLU A 340 24.32 -9.05 -4.63
N ARG A 341 23.12 -9.30 -5.19
CA ARG A 341 22.94 -9.55 -6.62
C ARG A 341 23.27 -8.33 -7.47
N ILE A 342 22.85 -7.16 -7.03
CA ILE A 342 23.19 -5.88 -7.69
C ILE A 342 24.71 -5.67 -7.66
N ALA A 343 25.37 -5.95 -6.53
CA ALA A 343 26.82 -5.85 -6.42
C ALA A 343 27.57 -6.78 -7.40
N LEU A 344 27.08 -8.01 -7.56
CA LEU A 344 27.62 -8.95 -8.56
C LEU A 344 27.44 -8.41 -9.98
N ASN A 345 26.26 -7.87 -10.33
CA ASN A 345 26.00 -7.31 -11.64
C ASN A 345 26.86 -6.07 -11.92
N ALA A 346 27.03 -5.17 -10.94
CA ALA A 346 27.87 -3.99 -11.08
C ALA A 346 29.35 -4.36 -11.32
N ARG A 347 29.83 -5.44 -10.66
CA ARG A 347 31.19 -5.97 -10.85
C ARG A 347 31.45 -6.44 -12.28
N GLU A 348 30.45 -6.99 -12.96
CA GLU A 348 30.56 -7.36 -14.38
C GLU A 348 30.81 -6.16 -15.30
N ALA A 349 30.35 -4.96 -14.88
CA ALA A 349 30.61 -3.69 -15.55
C ALA A 349 31.91 -2.99 -15.07
N GLY A 350 32.65 -3.60 -14.11
CA GLY A 350 33.87 -3.03 -13.54
C GLY A 350 33.67 -2.14 -12.31
N VAL A 351 32.45 -2.02 -11.78
CA VAL A 351 32.14 -1.24 -10.57
C VAL A 351 32.12 -2.15 -9.35
N ILE A 352 32.89 -1.81 -8.31
CA ILE A 352 32.95 -2.56 -7.06
C ILE A 352 31.96 -1.97 -6.07
N VAL A 353 30.94 -2.76 -5.72
CA VAL A 353 29.92 -2.37 -4.73
C VAL A 353 30.12 -3.18 -3.45
N GLN A 354 30.36 -2.49 -2.35
CA GLN A 354 30.42 -3.07 -1.01
C GLN A 354 29.04 -2.98 -0.35
N VAL A 355 28.46 -4.10 0.01
CA VAL A 355 27.11 -4.17 0.59
C VAL A 355 27.23 -4.18 2.12
N ALA A 356 26.45 -3.34 2.81
CA ALA A 356 26.41 -3.27 4.26
C ALA A 356 24.99 -2.95 4.76
N PRO A 357 24.59 -3.44 5.94
CA PRO A 357 23.34 -3.01 6.56
C PRO A 357 23.46 -1.60 7.12
N GLY A 358 22.35 -0.86 7.16
CA GLY A 358 22.26 0.44 7.83
C GLY A 358 22.49 1.65 6.92
N GLY A 359 22.82 2.81 7.56
CA GLY A 359 22.95 4.10 6.86
C GLY A 359 24.40 4.51 6.56
N GLY A 360 24.57 5.69 5.94
CA GLY A 360 25.86 6.33 5.71
C GLY A 360 26.61 5.87 4.46
N ALA A 361 25.95 5.11 3.57
CA ALA A 361 26.50 4.60 2.33
C ALA A 361 26.41 5.64 1.17
N ASP A 362 27.05 5.32 0.05
CA ASP A 362 26.98 6.13 -1.17
C ASP A 362 25.66 5.92 -1.92
N VAL A 363 25.08 4.72 -1.77
CA VAL A 363 23.80 4.30 -2.37
C VAL A 363 22.96 3.59 -1.34
N ARG A 364 21.66 3.81 -1.35
CA ARG A 364 20.69 3.08 -0.52
C ARG A 364 19.74 2.26 -1.41
N LEU A 365 19.50 1.02 -1.01
CA LEU A 365 18.36 0.24 -1.51
C LEU A 365 17.18 0.57 -0.62
N VAL A 366 16.15 1.18 -1.21
CA VAL A 366 14.99 1.68 -0.48
C VAL A 366 13.70 1.08 -1.03
N ARG A 367 12.73 0.87 -0.12
CA ARG A 367 11.37 0.46 -0.45
C ARG A 367 10.44 1.58 0.00
N VAL A 368 9.61 2.09 -0.90
CA VAL A 368 8.72 3.21 -0.63
C VAL A 368 7.32 2.90 -1.18
N PRO A 369 6.27 2.92 -0.33
CA PRO A 369 4.91 2.67 -0.79
C PRO A 369 4.38 3.84 -1.64
N VAL A 370 3.49 3.53 -2.58
CA VAL A 370 2.65 4.51 -3.26
C VAL A 370 1.64 5.04 -2.25
N ARG A 371 1.73 6.33 -1.92
CA ARG A 371 0.89 6.96 -0.88
C ARG A 371 -0.23 7.83 -1.43
N SER A 372 -0.37 7.93 -2.75
CA SER A 372 -1.38 8.76 -3.40
C SER A 372 -1.78 8.18 -4.75
N PHE A 373 -3.06 8.27 -5.06
CA PHE A 373 -3.62 7.97 -6.38
C PHE A 373 -3.47 9.13 -7.37
N ASP A 374 -3.06 10.29 -6.89
CA ASP A 374 -2.63 11.38 -7.76
C ASP A 374 -1.15 11.19 -8.12
N PRO A 375 -0.82 10.96 -9.40
CA PRO A 375 0.56 10.76 -9.85
C PRO A 375 1.50 11.92 -9.47
N ALA A 376 1.04 13.17 -9.53
CA ALA A 376 1.85 14.33 -9.18
C ALA A 376 2.21 14.36 -7.69
N GLN A 377 1.27 13.99 -6.81
CA GLN A 377 1.54 13.87 -5.37
C GLN A 377 2.41 12.66 -5.05
N ALA A 378 2.19 11.53 -5.73
CA ALA A 378 3.03 10.34 -5.55
C ALA A 378 4.48 10.64 -5.92
N LEU A 379 4.72 11.36 -7.04
CA LEU A 379 6.06 11.83 -7.42
C LEU A 379 6.66 12.79 -6.40
N ALA A 380 5.87 13.72 -5.87
CA ALA A 380 6.34 14.63 -4.81
C ALA A 380 6.72 13.88 -3.52
N ALA A 381 5.92 12.89 -3.13
CA ALA A 381 6.20 12.04 -1.98
C ALA A 381 7.50 11.22 -2.18
N TYR A 382 7.71 10.65 -3.37
CA TYR A 382 8.95 9.96 -3.71
C TYR A 382 10.15 10.89 -3.72
N ALA A 383 10.03 12.08 -4.32
CA ALA A 383 11.12 13.07 -4.32
C ALA A 383 11.53 13.42 -2.89
N ALA A 384 10.57 13.63 -1.98
CA ALA A 384 10.83 13.87 -0.57
C ALA A 384 11.48 12.66 0.13
N ALA A 385 10.96 11.44 -0.08
CA ALA A 385 11.50 10.22 0.51
C ALA A 385 12.94 9.92 0.05
N PHE A 386 13.29 10.32 -1.18
CA PHE A 386 14.63 10.14 -1.76
C PHE A 386 15.59 11.30 -1.47
N GLY A 387 15.18 12.31 -0.67
CA GLY A 387 16.00 13.48 -0.39
C GLY A 387 16.33 14.32 -1.63
N MET A 388 15.43 14.30 -2.62
CA MET A 388 15.54 15.15 -3.80
C MET A 388 15.22 16.61 -3.46
N PRO A 389 15.71 17.59 -4.23
CA PRO A 389 15.30 18.98 -4.07
C PRO A 389 13.78 19.09 -4.11
N PRO A 390 13.19 20.10 -3.46
CA PRO A 390 11.76 20.31 -3.46
C PRO A 390 11.18 20.22 -4.89
N PHE A 391 10.34 19.22 -5.08
CA PHE A 391 9.68 18.96 -6.35
C PHE A 391 8.34 19.70 -6.35
N LYS A 392 8.19 20.64 -7.28
CA LYS A 392 6.92 21.31 -7.48
C LYS A 392 6.05 20.43 -8.37
N ALA A 393 5.10 19.73 -7.74
CA ALA A 393 4.13 18.93 -8.48
C ALA A 393 3.40 19.80 -9.54
N PRO A 394 3.10 19.27 -10.72
CA PRO A 394 2.26 19.96 -11.68
C PRO A 394 0.94 20.39 -11.00
N PRO A 395 0.47 21.60 -11.25
CA PRO A 395 -0.74 22.12 -10.62
C PRO A 395 -2.01 21.34 -11.04
N ILE A 396 -1.94 20.68 -12.19
CA ILE A 396 -2.98 19.79 -12.72
C ILE A 396 -2.31 18.50 -13.17
N SER A 397 -2.87 17.36 -12.74
CA SER A 397 -2.33 16.02 -13.01
C SER A 397 -2.75 15.54 -14.40
N PHE A 398 -2.12 16.09 -15.46
CA PHE A 398 -2.24 15.52 -16.81
C PHE A 398 -1.18 14.46 -17.06
N PRO A 399 -1.49 13.39 -17.81
CA PRO A 399 -0.53 12.31 -18.10
C PRO A 399 0.82 12.83 -18.65
N GLU A 400 0.81 13.77 -19.58
CA GLU A 400 2.02 14.32 -20.17
C GLU A 400 2.86 15.15 -19.17
N ALA A 401 2.20 15.91 -18.30
CA ALA A 401 2.89 16.69 -17.26
C ALA A 401 3.53 15.77 -16.22
N ASN A 402 2.84 14.70 -15.84
CA ASN A 402 3.35 13.70 -14.91
C ASN A 402 4.52 12.93 -15.51
N LEU A 403 4.39 12.49 -16.77
CA LEU A 403 5.48 11.83 -17.51
C LEU A 403 6.74 12.71 -17.55
N HIS A 404 6.59 13.99 -17.89
CA HIS A 404 7.71 14.94 -17.95
C HIS A 404 8.36 15.17 -16.59
N ALA A 405 7.53 15.27 -15.55
CA ALA A 405 7.99 15.39 -14.18
C ALA A 405 8.78 14.16 -13.72
N GLU A 406 8.31 12.98 -14.03
CA GLU A 406 8.96 11.71 -13.73
C GLU A 406 10.28 11.56 -14.50
N GLN A 407 10.31 11.87 -15.80
CA GLN A 407 11.53 11.91 -16.61
C GLN A 407 12.58 12.82 -16.01
N LYS A 408 12.19 14.02 -15.56
CA LYS A 408 13.09 14.97 -14.90
C LYS A 408 13.68 14.45 -13.59
N LEU A 409 12.90 13.71 -12.79
CA LEU A 409 13.40 13.08 -11.55
C LEU A 409 14.42 11.98 -11.82
N LEU A 410 14.33 11.31 -12.97
CA LEU A 410 15.19 10.20 -13.38
C LEU A 410 16.38 10.64 -14.26
N GLU A 411 16.41 11.88 -14.76
CA GLU A 411 17.33 12.38 -15.77
C GLU A 411 18.81 12.17 -15.43
N ASP A 412 19.18 12.44 -14.18
CA ASP A 412 20.57 12.34 -13.72
C ASP A 412 20.93 10.96 -13.15
N SER A 413 20.02 9.99 -13.23
CA SER A 413 20.18 8.62 -12.74
C SER A 413 20.52 8.54 -11.23
N ARG A 414 20.12 9.51 -10.42
CA ARG A 414 20.27 9.44 -8.96
C ARG A 414 19.28 8.50 -8.31
N ILE A 415 18.17 8.25 -8.99
CA ILE A 415 17.19 7.24 -8.61
C ILE A 415 17.16 6.19 -9.71
N ILE A 416 17.31 4.94 -9.35
CA ILE A 416 17.19 3.81 -10.27
C ILE A 416 16.03 2.95 -9.80
N PRO A 417 14.84 3.05 -10.41
CA PRO A 417 13.74 2.14 -10.16
C PRO A 417 14.12 0.71 -10.52
N LEU A 418 13.72 -0.25 -9.70
CA LEU A 418 14.02 -1.65 -9.91
C LEU A 418 12.75 -2.46 -10.11
N PHE A 419 11.83 -2.39 -9.15
CA PHE A 419 10.59 -3.16 -9.12
C PHE A 419 9.46 -2.38 -8.47
N HIS A 420 8.25 -2.58 -8.97
CA HIS A 420 7.05 -2.36 -8.17
C HIS A 420 6.64 -3.69 -7.53
N LEU A 421 6.60 -3.72 -6.21
CA LEU A 421 6.32 -4.92 -5.42
C LEU A 421 4.89 -4.89 -4.88
N PRO A 422 4.20 -6.03 -4.86
CA PRO A 422 2.93 -6.15 -4.18
C PRO A 422 3.13 -6.38 -2.68
N GLN A 423 2.11 -6.08 -1.90
CA GLN A 423 1.97 -6.62 -0.56
C GLN A 423 1.46 -8.06 -0.64
N VAL A 424 1.97 -8.91 0.21
CA VAL A 424 1.53 -10.30 0.32
C VAL A 424 1.07 -10.55 1.74
N VAL A 425 -0.19 -10.94 1.89
CA VAL A 425 -0.83 -11.13 3.19
C VAL A 425 -1.24 -12.59 3.38
N GLY A 426 -0.87 -13.15 4.52
CA GLY A 426 -1.34 -14.45 4.98
C GLY A 426 -2.58 -14.30 5.86
N LEU A 427 -3.58 -15.16 5.64
CA LEU A 427 -4.89 -15.12 6.29
C LEU A 427 -5.13 -16.35 7.13
N GLY A 428 -5.42 -16.18 8.40
CA GLY A 428 -5.85 -17.22 9.32
C GLY A 428 -7.17 -17.87 8.87
N SER A 429 -7.32 -19.14 9.21
CA SER A 429 -8.46 -19.95 8.77
C SER A 429 -9.82 -19.42 9.23
N ARG A 430 -9.86 -18.67 10.32
CA ARG A 430 -11.10 -18.11 10.91
C ARG A 430 -11.51 -16.74 10.31
N VAL A 431 -10.64 -16.07 9.56
CA VAL A 431 -10.93 -14.76 8.94
C VAL A 431 -11.97 -14.92 7.83
N ARG A 432 -13.03 -14.12 7.88
CA ARG A 432 -14.11 -14.08 6.88
C ARG A 432 -14.30 -12.67 6.37
N ASN A 433 -14.87 -12.56 5.16
CA ASN A 433 -15.15 -11.31 4.47
C ASN A 433 -13.91 -10.45 4.23
N TRP A 434 -12.75 -11.09 3.97
CA TRP A 434 -11.55 -10.40 3.52
C TRP A 434 -11.78 -9.87 2.11
N ASN A 435 -11.92 -8.57 2.00
CA ASN A 435 -12.14 -7.87 0.72
C ASN A 435 -11.30 -6.59 0.67
N PRO A 436 -9.97 -6.73 0.58
CA PRO A 436 -9.04 -5.60 0.53
C PRO A 436 -9.15 -4.87 -0.81
N GLU A 437 -8.76 -3.60 -0.80
CA GLU A 437 -8.58 -2.87 -2.05
C GLU A 437 -7.37 -3.43 -2.84
N PRO A 438 -7.41 -3.42 -4.17
CA PRO A 438 -6.33 -3.98 -4.99
C PRO A 438 -4.94 -3.42 -4.67
N TRP A 439 -4.85 -2.18 -4.21
CA TRP A 439 -3.59 -1.47 -3.90
C TRP A 439 -3.11 -1.65 -2.44
N GLY A 440 -3.80 -2.44 -1.62
CA GLY A 440 -3.30 -2.83 -0.31
C GLY A 440 -4.08 -2.31 0.90
N ASP A 441 -5.15 -1.54 0.74
CA ASP A 441 -6.02 -1.16 1.87
C ASP A 441 -6.81 -2.37 2.36
N TRP A 442 -6.67 -2.70 3.63
CA TRP A 442 -7.14 -3.98 4.17
C TRP A 442 -8.63 -4.02 4.52
N ARG A 443 -9.29 -2.90 4.72
CA ARG A 443 -10.73 -2.80 5.03
C ARG A 443 -11.17 -3.74 6.16
N LEU A 444 -10.48 -3.65 7.30
CA LEU A 444 -10.71 -4.55 8.44
C LEU A 444 -12.04 -4.29 9.17
N ASP A 445 -12.69 -3.17 8.92
CA ASP A 445 -14.01 -2.81 9.46
C ASP A 445 -15.13 -3.79 9.06
N GLY A 446 -15.00 -4.41 7.89
CA GLY A 446 -15.94 -5.41 7.38
C GLY A 446 -15.63 -6.87 7.75
N ILE A 447 -14.49 -7.14 8.38
CA ILE A 447 -14.07 -8.51 8.73
C ILE A 447 -14.85 -9.03 9.93
N TRP A 448 -15.12 -10.35 9.92
CA TRP A 448 -15.62 -11.07 11.06
C TRP A 448 -14.89 -12.41 11.22
N LEU A 449 -14.96 -12.99 12.41
CA LEU A 449 -14.27 -14.22 12.73
C LEU A 449 -15.26 -15.38 12.84
N ASP A 450 -14.94 -16.48 12.18
CA ASP A 450 -15.66 -17.73 12.37
C ASP A 450 -15.28 -18.33 13.74
N ALA A 451 -16.24 -18.99 14.38
CA ALA A 451 -15.95 -19.71 15.62
C ALA A 451 -14.86 -20.74 15.34
N ARG A 452 -13.83 -20.81 16.18
CA ARG A 452 -12.86 -21.91 16.11
C ARG A 452 -13.66 -23.22 16.23
N ARG A 453 -13.63 -24.04 15.20
CA ARG A 453 -13.93 -25.45 15.39
C ARG A 453 -12.75 -26.02 16.19
N PRO A 454 -13.01 -26.72 17.27
CA PRO A 454 -11.96 -27.39 18.04
C PRO A 454 -11.15 -28.35 17.16
#